data_30ae1312f5e6eda62a29001a1dbb9913
#
_entry.id   30ae1312f5e6eda62a29001a1dbb9913
#
_cell.length_a   1.000
_cell.length_b   1.000
_cell.length_c   1.000
_cell.angle_alpha   90.00
_cell.angle_beta   90.00
_cell.angle_gamma   90.00
#
_symmetry.space_group_name_H-M   'P 1'
#
loop_
_entity.id
_entity.type
_entity.pdbx_description
1 polymer ?
#
loop_
_entity_poly.entity_id
_entity_poly.type
_entity_poly.pdbx_seq_one_letter_code
_entity_poly.pdbx_strand_id
1 'polypeptide(L)'
;MPDLRQTRKKIKTTLGILLAVDVIAALVLFSPLVGSTDSRRQELNQLWSELQSKTRQVEPLKNLDKKVIIANRQVAEFYRKRFPTQESQILTQFGKLAAANGVAIGLVHYKMKDMEIDRLEPVEMDADLSGSYVSLAKFINSLERDDMFFLISDIALAGEAKGPIKLQIKLETYLKAGT
;
A
#
# COMPACT_ATOMS: atom_id res chain seq x y z
N MET A 1 -19.97 -2.15 -101.86
CA MET A 1 -19.52 -3.25 -100.92
C MET A 1 -18.68 -2.60 -99.86
N PRO A 2 -19.09 -2.64 -98.63
CA PRO A 2 -18.33 -1.98 -97.56
C PRO A 2 -17.02 -2.75 -97.32
N ASP A 3 -15.94 -1.90 -97.22
CA ASP A 3 -14.56 -2.37 -97.15
C ASP A 3 -14.22 -3.13 -95.85
N LEU A 4 -14.30 -4.47 -95.99
CA LEU A 4 -14.04 -5.45 -94.89
C LEU A 4 -12.63 -5.23 -94.24
N ARG A 5 -11.73 -4.63 -94.96
CA ARG A 5 -10.37 -4.33 -94.47
C ARG A 5 -10.34 -3.12 -93.47
N GLN A 6 -11.17 -2.13 -93.70
CA GLN A 6 -11.26 -0.99 -92.72
C GLN A 6 -11.99 -1.36 -91.45
N THR A 7 -13.02 -2.19 -91.56
CA THR A 7 -13.77 -2.69 -90.42
C THR A 7 -12.90 -3.58 -89.52
N ARG A 8 -12.08 -4.41 -90.07
CA ARG A 8 -11.11 -5.23 -89.31
C ARG A 8 -10.04 -4.45 -88.63
N LYS A 9 -9.57 -3.34 -89.23
CA LYS A 9 -8.61 -2.43 -88.58
C LYS A 9 -9.26 -1.70 -87.41
N LYS A 10 -10.48 -1.18 -87.57
CA LYS A 10 -11.22 -0.51 -86.48
C LYS A 10 -11.50 -1.46 -85.32
N ILE A 11 -11.89 -2.67 -85.57
CA ILE A 11 -12.12 -3.72 -84.53
C ILE A 11 -10.82 -4.06 -83.78
N LYS A 12 -9.70 -4.18 -84.47
CA LYS A 12 -8.40 -4.44 -83.82
C LYS A 12 -7.94 -3.28 -82.97
N THR A 13 -8.17 -2.02 -83.41
CA THR A 13 -7.80 -0.81 -82.62
C THR A 13 -8.72 -0.65 -81.41
N THR A 14 -10.03 -0.89 -81.56
CA THR A 14 -10.94 -0.82 -80.40
C THR A 14 -10.66 -1.92 -79.38
N LEU A 15 -10.36 -3.15 -79.83
CA LEU A 15 -9.98 -4.27 -78.98
C LEU A 15 -8.65 -3.99 -78.25
N GLY A 16 -7.68 -3.38 -78.92
CA GLY A 16 -6.41 -2.96 -78.36
C GLY A 16 -6.56 -1.90 -77.27
N ILE A 17 -7.45 -0.91 -77.52
CA ILE A 17 -7.75 0.14 -76.54
C ILE A 17 -8.43 -0.45 -75.28
N LEU A 18 -9.40 -1.37 -75.50
CA LEU A 18 -10.11 -1.99 -74.40
C LEU A 18 -9.17 -2.83 -73.51
N LEU A 19 -8.26 -3.60 -74.16
CA LEU A 19 -7.25 -4.39 -73.45
C LEU A 19 -6.26 -3.48 -72.69
N ALA A 20 -5.89 -2.32 -73.24
CA ALA A 20 -5.05 -1.36 -72.56
C ALA A 20 -5.72 -0.77 -71.31
N VAL A 21 -7.03 -0.49 -71.40
CA VAL A 21 -7.83 0.04 -70.26
C VAL A 21 -7.93 -1.02 -69.17
N ASP A 22 -8.16 -2.27 -69.51
CA ASP A 22 -8.20 -3.38 -68.53
C ASP A 22 -6.85 -3.57 -67.82
N VAL A 23 -5.73 -3.49 -68.54
CA VAL A 23 -4.40 -3.56 -67.93
C VAL A 23 -4.14 -2.36 -66.98
N ILE A 24 -4.56 -1.16 -67.34
CA ILE A 24 -4.45 0.02 -66.51
C ILE A 24 -5.33 -0.13 -65.27
N ALA A 25 -6.55 -0.61 -65.42
CA ALA A 25 -7.46 -0.86 -64.30
C ALA A 25 -6.89 -1.95 -63.33
N ALA A 26 -6.34 -3.05 -63.89
CA ALA A 26 -5.65 -4.04 -63.10
C ALA A 26 -4.45 -3.46 -62.35
N LEU A 27 -3.62 -2.68 -63.01
CA LEU A 27 -2.47 -2.03 -62.36
C LEU A 27 -2.88 -1.06 -61.23
N VAL A 28 -4.01 -0.36 -61.36
CA VAL A 28 -4.52 0.53 -60.30
C VAL A 28 -5.07 -0.30 -59.14
N LEU A 29 -5.81 -1.41 -59.42
CA LEU A 29 -6.34 -2.29 -58.35
C LEU A 29 -5.25 -3.08 -57.59
N PHE A 30 -4.19 -3.49 -58.28
CA PHE A 30 -3.05 -4.13 -57.70
C PHE A 30 -1.96 -3.16 -57.19
N SER A 31 -2.12 -1.86 -57.39
CA SER A 31 -1.22 -0.87 -56.87
C SER A 31 -1.23 -0.86 -55.34
N PRO A 32 -0.08 -0.82 -54.66
CA PRO A 32 0.03 -0.75 -53.19
C PRO A 32 -0.69 0.44 -52.57
N LEU A 33 -1.21 1.36 -53.37
CA LEU A 33 -2.03 2.49 -52.92
C LEU A 33 -3.39 2.06 -52.35
N VAL A 34 -3.93 0.88 -52.75
CA VAL A 34 -5.18 0.31 -52.18
C VAL A 34 -4.92 -0.49 -50.89
N GLY A 35 -3.66 -0.90 -50.66
CA GLY A 35 -3.23 -1.63 -49.43
C GLY A 35 -3.15 -0.80 -48.17
N SER A 36 -3.57 0.48 -48.14
CA SER A 36 -3.42 1.35 -46.99
C SER A 36 -4.37 1.07 -45.82
N THR A 37 -5.35 0.19 -45.98
CA THR A 37 -6.29 -0.17 -44.93
C THR A 37 -5.64 -1.07 -43.86
N ASP A 38 -4.78 -1.99 -44.27
CA ASP A 38 -4.09 -2.90 -43.33
C ASP A 38 -2.96 -2.14 -42.60
N SER A 39 -2.25 -1.27 -43.29
CA SER A 39 -1.24 -0.40 -42.65
C SER A 39 -1.86 0.52 -41.58
N ARG A 40 -3.00 1.13 -41.90
CA ARG A 40 -3.74 1.97 -40.92
C ARG A 40 -4.28 1.17 -39.74
N ARG A 41 -4.72 -0.08 -39.97
CA ARG A 41 -5.15 -0.97 -38.87
C ARG A 41 -3.97 -1.37 -37.98
N GLN A 42 -2.82 -1.64 -38.57
CA GLN A 42 -1.61 -1.95 -37.81
C GLN A 42 -1.16 -0.72 -36.98
N GLU A 43 -1.17 0.47 -37.54
CA GLU A 43 -0.84 1.70 -36.84
C GLU A 43 -1.82 1.98 -35.69
N LEU A 44 -3.13 1.82 -35.92
CA LEU A 44 -4.14 1.92 -34.87
C LEU A 44 -3.90 0.89 -33.74
N ASN A 45 -3.61 -0.36 -34.09
CA ASN A 45 -3.33 -1.40 -33.10
C ASN A 45 -2.06 -1.10 -32.29
N GLN A 46 -1.04 -0.56 -32.94
CA GLN A 46 0.19 -0.13 -32.25
C GLN A 46 -0.10 1.04 -31.30
N LEU A 47 -0.83 2.05 -31.76
CA LEU A 47 -1.23 3.18 -30.91
C LEU A 47 -2.10 2.74 -29.74
N TRP A 48 -3.05 1.83 -29.96
CA TRP A 48 -3.86 1.25 -28.88
C TRP A 48 -3.00 0.50 -27.87
N SER A 49 -2.05 -0.31 -28.32
CA SER A 49 -1.16 -1.05 -27.43
C SER A 49 -0.25 -0.11 -26.63
N GLU A 50 0.24 0.96 -27.25
CA GLU A 50 1.04 1.98 -26.59
C GLU A 50 0.22 2.78 -25.58
N LEU A 51 -0.99 3.20 -25.92
CA LEU A 51 -1.92 3.85 -24.99
C LEU A 51 -2.22 2.93 -23.79
N GLN A 52 -2.49 1.67 -24.06
CA GLN A 52 -2.78 0.70 -22.99
C GLN A 52 -1.57 0.50 -22.08
N SER A 53 -0.37 0.42 -22.64
CA SER A 53 0.86 0.28 -21.84
C SER A 53 1.13 1.53 -20.99
N LYS A 54 0.99 2.71 -21.57
CA LYS A 54 1.14 3.99 -20.85
C LYS A 54 0.05 4.17 -19.78
N THR A 55 -1.19 3.80 -20.10
CA THR A 55 -2.28 3.85 -19.12
C THR A 55 -2.02 2.92 -17.94
N ARG A 56 -1.54 1.69 -18.18
CA ARG A 56 -1.14 0.76 -17.10
C ARG A 56 0.00 1.29 -16.25
N GLN A 57 0.95 2.02 -16.83
CA GLN A 57 2.05 2.63 -16.09
C GLN A 57 1.58 3.82 -15.23
N VAL A 58 0.59 4.57 -15.70
CA VAL A 58 0.07 5.75 -15.00
C VAL A 58 -1.02 5.39 -13.98
N GLU A 59 -1.74 4.28 -14.18
CA GLU A 59 -2.84 3.87 -13.31
C GLU A 59 -2.45 3.72 -11.82
N PRO A 60 -1.31 3.10 -11.45
CA PRO A 60 -0.87 3.08 -10.06
C PRO A 60 -0.52 4.46 -9.49
N LEU A 61 -0.19 5.43 -10.37
CA LEU A 61 0.10 6.81 -9.99
C LEU A 61 -1.16 7.65 -9.82
N LYS A 62 -2.28 7.22 -10.39
CA LYS A 62 -3.57 7.87 -10.18
C LYS A 62 -3.93 7.85 -8.71
N ASN A 63 -4.30 9.00 -8.19
CA ASN A 63 -4.65 9.21 -6.79
C ASN A 63 -3.49 8.97 -5.80
N LEU A 64 -2.23 9.03 -6.25
CA LEU A 64 -1.07 8.89 -5.37
C LEU A 64 -1.13 9.95 -4.25
N ASP A 65 -1.46 11.19 -4.57
CA ASP A 65 -1.63 12.27 -3.60
C ASP A 65 -2.65 11.91 -2.50
N LYS A 66 -3.80 11.37 -2.92
CA LYS A 66 -4.83 10.92 -1.96
C LYS A 66 -4.34 9.75 -1.12
N LYS A 67 -3.62 8.80 -1.72
CA LYS A 67 -3.05 7.66 -1.00
C LYS A 67 -1.99 8.10 0.00
N VAL A 68 -1.14 9.06 -0.36
CA VAL A 68 -0.13 9.65 0.54
C VAL A 68 -0.80 10.36 1.72
N ILE A 69 -1.85 11.14 1.48
CA ILE A 69 -2.60 11.81 2.56
C ILE A 69 -3.23 10.78 3.51
N ILE A 70 -3.84 9.73 2.95
CA ILE A 70 -4.44 8.65 3.77
C ILE A 70 -3.35 7.92 4.56
N ALA A 71 -2.24 7.56 3.93
CA ALA A 71 -1.12 6.89 4.60
C ALA A 71 -0.55 7.74 5.73
N ASN A 72 -0.30 9.03 5.49
CA ASN A 72 0.19 9.95 6.51
C ASN A 72 -0.80 10.08 7.68
N ARG A 73 -2.10 10.11 7.40
CA ARG A 73 -3.12 10.10 8.46
C ARG A 73 -3.08 8.81 9.27
N GLN A 74 -3.00 7.67 8.62
CA GLN A 74 -2.91 6.37 9.30
C GLN A 74 -1.66 6.26 10.16
N VAL A 75 -0.51 6.72 9.66
CA VAL A 75 0.74 6.78 10.42
C VAL A 75 0.59 7.71 11.63
N ALA A 76 0.07 8.91 11.43
CA ALA A 76 -0.14 9.86 12.52
C ALA A 76 -1.09 9.30 13.60
N GLU A 77 -2.15 8.61 13.18
CA GLU A 77 -3.10 7.97 14.10
C GLU A 77 -2.48 6.78 14.84
N PHE A 78 -1.65 5.98 14.15
CA PHE A 78 -0.88 4.90 14.77
C PHE A 78 0.03 5.43 15.87
N TYR A 79 0.82 6.48 15.59
CA TYR A 79 1.70 7.09 16.58
C TYR A 79 0.91 7.69 17.75
N ARG A 80 -0.20 8.36 17.48
CA ARG A 80 -1.04 8.97 18.52
C ARG A 80 -1.63 7.94 19.50
N LYS A 81 -2.02 6.77 19.01
CA LYS A 81 -2.58 5.71 19.84
C LYS A 81 -1.51 4.97 20.65
N ARG A 82 -0.36 4.76 20.04
CA ARG A 82 0.70 3.93 20.60
C ARG A 82 1.66 4.67 21.50
N PHE A 83 1.92 5.93 21.20
CA PHE A 83 2.93 6.72 21.89
C PHE A 83 2.29 7.98 22.49
N PRO A 84 2.11 8.00 23.81
CA PRO A 84 1.59 9.18 24.48
C PRO A 84 2.58 10.33 24.41
N THR A 85 2.08 11.54 24.64
CA THR A 85 2.88 12.77 24.69
C THR A 85 3.24 13.17 26.11
N GLN A 86 2.67 12.52 27.11
CA GLN A 86 2.86 12.83 28.53
C GLN A 86 3.03 11.57 29.35
N GLU A 87 3.96 11.59 30.29
CA GLU A 87 4.20 10.49 31.24
C GLU A 87 2.97 10.11 32.05
N SER A 88 2.18 11.11 32.44
CA SER A 88 0.94 10.88 33.18
C SER A 88 -0.06 9.98 32.47
N GLN A 89 -0.05 9.96 31.12
CA GLN A 89 -0.90 9.08 30.32
C GLN A 89 -0.45 7.62 30.45
N ILE A 90 0.86 7.36 30.50
CA ILE A 90 1.44 6.03 30.72
C ILE A 90 0.98 5.48 32.06
N LEU A 91 1.19 6.23 33.14
CA LEU A 91 0.83 5.83 34.51
C LEU A 91 -0.70 5.64 34.63
N THR A 92 -1.49 6.51 34.02
CA THR A 92 -2.95 6.39 34.04
C THR A 92 -3.43 5.13 33.31
N GLN A 93 -2.86 4.81 32.17
CA GLN A 93 -3.24 3.61 31.41
C GLN A 93 -2.79 2.34 32.14
N PHE A 94 -1.58 2.31 32.65
CA PHE A 94 -1.07 1.22 33.47
C PHE A 94 -1.96 0.96 34.69
N GLY A 95 -2.32 2.03 35.41
CA GLY A 95 -3.24 1.95 36.56
C GLY A 95 -4.63 1.43 36.19
N LYS A 96 -5.19 1.86 35.05
CA LYS A 96 -6.48 1.37 34.55
C LYS A 96 -6.42 -0.14 34.26
N LEU A 97 -5.35 -0.61 33.60
CA LEU A 97 -5.17 -2.03 33.28
C LEU A 97 -5.03 -2.85 34.55
N ALA A 98 -4.28 -2.38 35.54
CA ALA A 98 -4.12 -3.07 36.83
C ALA A 98 -5.48 -3.17 37.56
N ALA A 99 -6.19 -2.06 37.69
CA ALA A 99 -7.49 -2.01 38.35
C ALA A 99 -8.52 -2.91 37.66
N ALA A 100 -8.57 -2.91 36.31
CA ALA A 100 -9.48 -3.75 35.52
C ALA A 100 -9.25 -5.26 35.73
N ASN A 101 -8.02 -5.66 36.07
CA ASN A 101 -7.65 -7.04 36.31
C ASN A 101 -7.55 -7.42 37.82
N GLY A 102 -7.89 -6.50 38.71
CA GLY A 102 -7.84 -6.74 40.16
C GLY A 102 -6.42 -6.92 40.69
N VAL A 103 -5.45 -6.20 40.10
CA VAL A 103 -4.06 -6.17 40.51
C VAL A 103 -3.82 -4.91 41.34
N ALA A 104 -3.22 -5.04 42.50
CA ALA A 104 -2.80 -3.91 43.33
C ALA A 104 -1.40 -3.46 42.90
N ILE A 105 -1.23 -2.15 42.73
CA ILE A 105 0.04 -1.52 42.41
C ILE A 105 0.69 -1.09 43.73
N GLY A 106 1.92 -1.49 43.93
CA GLY A 106 2.77 -1.03 45.01
C GLY A 106 3.62 0.16 44.56
N LEU A 107 4.92 -0.03 44.51
CA LEU A 107 5.88 0.99 44.11
C LEU A 107 6.07 0.98 42.59
N VAL A 108 6.11 2.14 41.99
CA VAL A 108 6.43 2.32 40.57
C VAL A 108 7.58 3.32 40.45
N HIS A 109 8.66 2.88 39.86
CA HIS A 109 9.78 3.70 39.46
C HIS A 109 9.78 3.86 37.95
N TYR A 110 10.00 5.06 37.45
CA TYR A 110 10.20 5.28 36.04
C TYR A 110 11.40 6.18 35.80
N LYS A 111 12.08 5.95 34.72
CA LYS A 111 13.28 6.67 34.31
C LYS A 111 13.23 6.91 32.81
N MET A 112 13.41 8.16 32.40
CA MET A 112 13.66 8.49 31.00
C MET A 112 15.11 8.17 30.65
N LYS A 113 15.32 7.62 29.46
CA LYS A 113 16.66 7.47 28.90
C LYS A 113 16.98 8.69 28.04
N ASP A 114 18.18 9.22 28.20
CA ASP A 114 18.71 10.30 27.37
C ASP A 114 19.08 9.79 25.95
N MET A 115 18.14 9.12 25.29
CA MET A 115 18.33 8.61 23.95
C MET A 115 17.04 8.85 23.16
N GLU A 116 17.14 9.69 22.13
CA GLU A 116 16.04 9.92 21.21
C GLU A 116 16.17 8.95 20.02
N ILE A 117 15.12 8.16 19.77
CA ILE A 117 15.02 7.28 18.61
C ILE A 117 13.85 7.77 17.76
N ASP A 118 14.14 8.39 16.64
CA ASP A 118 13.14 8.80 15.66
C ASP A 118 11.98 9.64 16.28
N ARG A 119 12.34 10.63 17.14
CA ARG A 119 11.40 11.47 17.91
C ARG A 119 10.59 10.72 18.98
N LEU A 120 11.11 9.60 19.44
CA LEU A 120 10.57 8.85 20.56
C LEU A 120 11.60 8.83 21.68
N GLU A 121 11.15 9.14 22.90
CA GLU A 121 11.94 9.09 24.11
C GLU A 121 11.59 7.83 24.88
N PRO A 122 12.52 6.90 25.08
CA PRO A 122 12.25 5.67 25.82
C PRO A 122 12.10 5.95 27.30
N VAL A 123 11.06 5.34 27.89
CA VAL A 123 10.76 5.40 29.33
C VAL A 123 10.80 3.98 29.87
N GLU A 124 11.76 3.74 30.77
CA GLU A 124 11.81 2.50 31.55
C GLU A 124 10.91 2.64 32.78
N MET A 125 10.17 1.60 33.08
CA MET A 125 9.31 1.54 34.24
C MET A 125 9.49 0.20 34.97
N ASP A 126 9.81 0.27 36.28
CA ASP A 126 9.84 -0.85 37.19
C ASP A 126 8.64 -0.75 38.13
N ALA A 127 7.82 -1.79 38.20
CA ALA A 127 6.62 -1.79 39.02
C ALA A 127 6.52 -3.05 39.88
N ASP A 128 6.21 -2.84 41.16
CA ASP A 128 5.86 -3.90 42.11
C ASP A 128 4.34 -4.04 42.14
N LEU A 129 3.85 -5.22 41.82
CA LEU A 129 2.44 -5.55 41.74
C LEU A 129 2.10 -6.69 42.66
N SER A 130 0.84 -6.77 43.10
CA SER A 130 0.37 -7.90 43.90
C SER A 130 -1.04 -8.32 43.51
N GLY A 131 -1.29 -9.62 43.53
CA GLY A 131 -2.59 -10.16 43.17
C GLY A 131 -2.63 -11.67 43.15
N SER A 132 -3.77 -12.22 42.72
CA SER A 132 -3.83 -13.65 42.44
C SER A 132 -3.06 -13.98 41.15
N TYR A 133 -2.57 -15.21 41.01
CA TYR A 133 -1.90 -15.63 39.75
C TYR A 133 -2.74 -15.35 38.50
N VAL A 134 -4.03 -15.63 38.57
CA VAL A 134 -4.95 -15.39 37.43
C VAL A 134 -5.09 -13.93 37.12
N SER A 135 -5.18 -13.06 38.15
CA SER A 135 -5.25 -11.59 37.97
C SER A 135 -3.98 -11.05 37.31
N LEU A 136 -2.81 -11.50 37.81
CA LEU A 136 -1.52 -11.09 37.26
C LEU A 136 -1.33 -11.58 35.82
N ALA A 137 -1.71 -12.81 35.50
CA ALA A 137 -1.63 -13.34 34.15
C ALA A 137 -2.57 -12.59 33.18
N LYS A 138 -3.80 -12.24 33.62
CA LYS A 138 -4.72 -11.40 32.84
C LYS A 138 -4.18 -10.00 32.64
N PHE A 139 -3.57 -9.42 33.67
CA PHE A 139 -2.96 -8.10 33.58
C PHE A 139 -1.82 -8.06 32.55
N ILE A 140 -0.90 -9.03 32.59
CA ILE A 140 0.19 -9.14 31.61
C ILE A 140 -0.38 -9.24 30.19
N ASN A 141 -1.36 -10.09 29.97
CA ASN A 141 -2.01 -10.23 28.66
C ASN A 141 -2.73 -8.95 28.23
N SER A 142 -3.36 -8.23 29.17
CA SER A 142 -4.02 -6.94 28.87
C SER A 142 -2.99 -5.86 28.51
N LEU A 143 -1.83 -5.88 29.15
CA LEU A 143 -0.72 -4.97 28.88
C LEU A 143 -0.12 -5.20 27.48
N GLU A 144 0.11 -6.46 27.12
CA GLU A 144 0.64 -6.84 25.79
C GLU A 144 -0.33 -6.53 24.63
N ARG A 145 -1.62 -6.48 24.90
CA ARG A 145 -2.67 -6.25 23.92
C ARG A 145 -3.22 -4.83 23.94
N ASP A 146 -2.67 -3.97 24.76
CA ASP A 146 -3.10 -2.58 24.86
C ASP A 146 -2.78 -1.78 23.57
N ASP A 147 -3.56 -0.76 23.33
CA ASP A 147 -3.30 0.17 22.22
C ASP A 147 -2.00 0.95 22.44
N MET A 148 -1.67 1.27 23.70
CA MET A 148 -0.39 1.88 24.06
C MET A 148 0.72 0.84 24.01
N PHE A 149 1.87 1.23 23.49
CA PHE A 149 3.01 0.34 23.34
C PHE A 149 3.70 0.11 24.68
N PHE A 150 3.67 -1.15 25.15
CA PHE A 150 4.42 -1.62 26.32
C PHE A 150 5.28 -2.80 25.92
N LEU A 151 6.57 -2.70 26.16
CA LEU A 151 7.52 -3.79 25.97
C LEU A 151 7.95 -4.33 27.32
N ILE A 152 7.57 -5.57 27.63
CA ILE A 152 7.98 -6.21 28.87
C ILE A 152 9.38 -6.75 28.67
N SER A 153 10.34 -6.28 29.48
CA SER A 153 11.74 -6.66 29.42
C SER A 153 12.12 -7.72 30.44
N ASP A 154 11.48 -7.70 31.62
CA ASP A 154 11.74 -8.68 32.68
C ASP A 154 10.50 -8.89 33.57
N ILE A 155 10.35 -10.10 34.08
CA ILE A 155 9.28 -10.50 35.00
C ILE A 155 9.86 -11.40 36.11
N ALA A 156 9.72 -10.96 37.35
CA ALA A 156 10.05 -11.77 38.51
C ALA A 156 8.80 -12.00 39.38
N LEU A 157 8.49 -13.27 39.64
CA LEU A 157 7.38 -13.65 40.49
C LEU A 157 7.94 -14.14 41.83
N ALA A 158 7.44 -13.58 42.92
CA ALA A 158 7.71 -14.03 44.28
C ALA A 158 6.38 -14.31 44.99
N GLY A 159 6.22 -15.47 45.58
CA GLY A 159 4.98 -15.83 46.27
C GLY A 159 5.25 -16.59 47.54
N GLU A 160 4.44 -16.33 48.56
CA GLU A 160 4.37 -17.18 49.76
C GLU A 160 3.28 -18.24 49.58
N ALA A 161 3.43 -19.39 50.19
CA ALA A 161 2.51 -20.54 50.05
C ALA A 161 1.03 -20.21 50.37
N LYS A 162 0.73 -19.12 51.04
CA LYS A 162 -0.64 -18.70 51.46
C LYS A 162 -0.89 -17.18 51.38
N GLY A 163 -0.23 -16.46 50.48
CA GLY A 163 -0.40 -15.01 50.32
C GLY A 163 -0.65 -14.57 48.89
N PRO A 164 -0.91 -13.28 48.67
CA PRO A 164 -0.93 -12.75 47.32
C PRO A 164 0.45 -12.85 46.67
N ILE A 165 0.46 -13.21 45.42
CA ILE A 165 1.70 -13.29 44.66
C ILE A 165 2.18 -11.87 44.40
N LYS A 166 3.47 -11.65 44.59
CA LYS A 166 4.17 -10.40 44.21
C LYS A 166 4.77 -10.58 42.84
N LEU A 167 4.51 -9.64 41.96
CA LEU A 167 5.07 -9.58 40.63
C LEU A 167 5.91 -8.30 40.54
N GLN A 168 7.18 -8.45 40.24
CA GLN A 168 8.02 -7.35 39.80
C GLN A 168 8.11 -7.40 38.30
N ILE A 169 7.74 -6.31 37.64
CA ILE A 169 7.73 -6.21 36.18
C ILE A 169 8.59 -5.02 35.77
N LYS A 170 9.47 -5.28 34.80
CA LYS A 170 10.19 -4.22 34.08
C LYS A 170 9.64 -4.09 32.68
N LEU A 171 9.29 -2.89 32.32
CA LEU A 171 8.77 -2.60 31.00
C LEU A 171 9.36 -1.32 30.43
N GLU A 172 9.36 -1.25 29.13
CA GLU A 172 9.79 -0.07 28.37
C GLU A 172 8.62 0.41 27.53
N THR A 173 8.44 1.71 27.49
CA THR A 173 7.48 2.38 26.62
C THR A 173 8.14 3.62 26.03
N TYR A 174 7.45 4.31 25.15
CA TYR A 174 8.01 5.48 24.47
C TYR A 174 7.07 6.65 24.56
N LEU A 175 7.63 7.81 24.84
CA LEU A 175 6.96 9.10 24.71
C LEU A 175 7.25 9.68 23.32
N LYS A 176 6.27 10.28 22.73
CA LYS A 176 6.49 11.09 21.53
C LYS A 176 7.12 12.42 21.95
N ALA A 177 8.36 12.68 21.54
CA ALA A 177 9.04 13.95 21.77
C ALA A 177 8.18 15.10 21.25
N GLY A 178 8.04 16.13 22.07
CA GLY A 178 7.33 17.36 21.71
C GLY A 178 7.99 18.03 20.49
N THR A 179 7.19 18.49 19.56
CA THR A 179 7.62 19.36 18.44
C THR A 179 7.86 20.74 18.96
#